data_117f37899360a5b071ad3b5ac001de75
#
_entry.id   117f37899360a5b071ad3b5ac001de75
#
_cell.length_a   1.000
_cell.length_b   1.000
_cell.length_c   1.000
_cell.angle_alpha   90.00
_cell.angle_beta   90.00
_cell.angle_gamma   90.00
#
_symmetry.space_group_name_H-M   'P 1'
#
loop_
_entity.id
_entity.type
_entity.pdbx_description
1 polymer ?
#
loop_
_entity_poly.entity_id
_entity_poly.type
_entity_poly.pdbx_seq_one_letter_code
_entity_poly.pdbx_strand_id
1 'polypeptide(L)'
;MEWKPRGRDVVIGGIPWLARVTDKARAKADGTIGDYIYPCPIDRRFLNEAGITPEEFMELATSAKNDDELVAAFKQRSKKQDWSDFRV
;
A
#
# COMPACT_ATOMS: atom_id res chain seq x y z
N MET A 1 -6.46 -16.46 -15.28
CA MET A 1 -5.39 -16.44 -14.28
C MET A 1 -5.82 -15.55 -13.12
N GLU A 2 -5.76 -16.07 -11.92
CA GLU A 2 -6.17 -15.29 -10.76
C GLU A 2 -5.12 -14.26 -10.39
N TRP A 3 -5.58 -13.03 -10.18
CA TRP A 3 -4.72 -11.98 -9.68
C TRP A 3 -4.55 -12.12 -8.16
N LYS A 4 -3.34 -11.88 -7.67
CA LYS A 4 -3.06 -11.85 -6.23
C LYS A 4 -2.14 -10.70 -5.92
N PRO A 5 -2.36 -10.01 -4.78
CA PRO A 5 -1.36 -9.02 -4.34
C PRO A 5 -0.14 -9.74 -3.77
N ARG A 6 0.98 -9.02 -3.70
CA ARG A 6 2.17 -9.55 -3.04
C ARG A 6 1.83 -9.91 -1.59
N GLY A 7 2.58 -10.85 -1.04
CA GLY A 7 2.31 -11.36 0.31
C GLY A 7 2.54 -10.32 1.40
N ARG A 8 1.96 -10.60 2.56
CA ARG A 8 2.09 -9.69 3.72
C ARG A 8 3.50 -9.64 4.30
N ASP A 9 4.35 -10.59 3.93
CA ASP A 9 5.74 -10.66 4.38
C ASP A 9 6.70 -9.92 3.46
N VAL A 10 6.24 -9.41 2.33
CA VAL A 10 7.08 -8.67 1.39
C VAL A 10 7.32 -7.26 1.93
N VAL A 11 8.60 -6.87 2.00
CA VAL A 11 9.00 -5.55 2.49
C VAL A 11 9.65 -4.79 1.35
N ILE A 12 9.20 -3.56 1.10
CA ILE A 12 9.84 -2.67 0.12
C ILE A 12 10.21 -1.37 0.81
N GLY A 13 11.41 -0.86 0.50
CA GLY A 13 11.87 0.39 1.11
C GLY A 13 11.94 0.35 2.63
N GLY A 14 12.08 -0.85 3.21
CA GLY A 14 12.09 -1.03 4.66
C GLY A 14 10.71 -0.92 5.30
N ILE A 15 9.65 -0.90 4.51
CA ILE A 15 8.29 -0.69 5.01
C ILE A 15 7.48 -1.97 4.82
N PRO A 16 7.02 -2.59 5.93
CA PRO A 16 6.16 -3.78 5.83
C PRO A 16 4.78 -3.41 5.33
N TRP A 17 4.08 -4.36 4.70
CA TRP A 17 2.72 -4.18 4.20
C TRP A 17 2.60 -3.28 2.98
N LEU A 18 3.55 -2.38 2.74
CA LEU A 18 3.45 -1.39 1.66
C LEU A 18 3.28 -2.04 0.28
N ALA A 19 4.03 -3.11 -0.01
CA ALA A 19 3.92 -3.80 -1.29
C ALA A 19 2.51 -4.34 -1.50
N ARG A 20 1.95 -4.97 -0.49
CA ARG A 20 0.63 -5.59 -0.57
C ARG A 20 -0.47 -4.53 -0.74
N VAL A 21 -0.44 -3.47 0.06
CA VAL A 21 -1.47 -2.43 -0.03
C VAL A 21 -1.37 -1.68 -1.36
N THR A 22 -0.16 -1.51 -1.88
CA THR A 22 0.05 -0.89 -3.18
C THR A 22 -0.59 -1.72 -4.30
N ASP A 23 -0.35 -3.03 -4.29
CA ASP A 23 -0.94 -3.92 -5.28
C ASP A 23 -2.46 -3.89 -5.21
N LYS A 24 -3.01 -3.90 -4.01
CA LYS A 24 -4.47 -3.86 -3.82
C LYS A 24 -5.06 -2.54 -4.30
N ALA A 25 -4.41 -1.42 -3.99
CA ALA A 25 -4.90 -0.10 -4.43
C ALA A 25 -4.91 0.00 -5.96
N ARG A 26 -3.85 -0.48 -6.60
CA ARG A 26 -3.77 -0.48 -8.06
C ARG A 26 -4.84 -1.38 -8.69
N ALA A 27 -5.05 -2.55 -8.12
CA ALA A 27 -6.05 -3.48 -8.63
C ALA A 27 -7.46 -2.95 -8.43
N LYS A 28 -7.70 -2.24 -7.32
CA LYS A 28 -8.99 -1.60 -7.08
C LYS A 28 -9.26 -0.54 -8.15
N ALA A 29 -8.27 0.27 -8.46
CA ALA A 29 -8.39 1.31 -9.48
C ALA A 29 -8.64 0.70 -10.86
N ASP A 30 -8.02 -0.45 -11.16
CA ASP A 30 -8.16 -1.13 -12.45
C ASP A 30 -9.41 -2.01 -12.54
N GLY A 31 -10.10 -2.24 -11.43
CA GLY A 31 -11.24 -3.14 -11.39
C GLY A 31 -10.86 -4.62 -11.41
N THR A 32 -9.62 -4.96 -11.08
CA THR A 32 -9.12 -6.35 -11.13
C THR A 32 -8.91 -6.99 -9.77
N ILE A 33 -9.34 -6.31 -8.70
CA ILE A 33 -9.04 -6.73 -7.33
C ILE A 33 -9.71 -8.05 -6.94
N GLY A 34 -10.79 -8.43 -7.63
CA GLY A 34 -11.48 -9.69 -7.34
C GLY A 34 -12.11 -9.70 -5.96
N ASP A 35 -11.86 -10.76 -5.21
CA ASP A 35 -12.43 -10.94 -3.87
C ASP A 35 -11.65 -10.21 -2.77
N TYR A 36 -10.49 -9.66 -3.10
CA TYR A 36 -9.73 -8.88 -2.13
C TYR A 36 -10.41 -7.55 -1.86
N ILE A 37 -10.18 -7.01 -0.68
CA ILE A 37 -10.81 -5.75 -0.25
C ILE A 37 -9.73 -4.69 -0.06
N TYR A 38 -9.97 -3.52 -0.65
CA TYR A 38 -9.15 -2.34 -0.41
C TYR A 38 -10.07 -1.15 -0.12
N PRO A 39 -9.91 -0.47 1.00
CA PRO A 39 -9.02 -0.82 2.10
C PRO A 39 -9.66 -1.85 3.05
N CYS A 40 -8.90 -2.87 3.40
CA CYS A 40 -9.32 -3.80 4.45
C CYS A 40 -8.95 -3.20 5.83
N PRO A 41 -9.38 -3.82 6.95
CA PRO A 41 -9.04 -3.26 8.27
C PRO A 41 -7.55 -3.06 8.51
N ILE A 42 -6.69 -3.96 8.01
CA ILE A 42 -5.24 -3.80 8.16
C ILE A 42 -4.73 -2.65 7.28
N ASP A 43 -5.25 -2.52 6.07
CA ASP A 43 -4.91 -1.40 5.19
C ASP A 43 -5.26 -0.08 5.86
N ARG A 44 -6.44 -0.01 6.49
CA ARG A 44 -6.89 1.21 7.18
C ARG A 44 -5.97 1.56 8.33
N ARG A 45 -5.54 0.56 9.10
CA ARG A 45 -4.61 0.79 10.20
C ARG A 45 -3.27 1.30 9.68
N PHE A 46 -2.75 0.65 8.63
CA PHE A 46 -1.50 1.03 8.01
C PHE A 46 -1.53 2.48 7.52
N LEU A 47 -2.56 2.81 6.75
CA LEU A 47 -2.68 4.16 6.17
C LEU A 47 -2.98 5.20 7.23
N ASN A 48 -3.75 4.83 8.25
CA ASN A 48 -4.04 5.75 9.36
C ASN A 48 -2.76 6.13 10.10
N GLU A 49 -1.87 5.17 10.34
CA GLU A 49 -0.59 5.46 10.99
C GLU A 49 0.29 6.35 10.12
N ALA A 50 0.21 6.19 8.81
CA ALA A 50 0.94 7.04 7.87
C ALA A 50 0.31 8.43 7.73
N GLY A 51 -0.95 8.58 8.12
CA GLY A 51 -1.66 9.84 7.97
C GLY A 51 -2.10 10.11 6.54
N ILE A 52 -2.37 9.06 5.79
CA ILE A 52 -2.77 9.13 4.38
C ILE A 52 -4.13 8.45 4.23
N THR A 53 -5.08 9.08 3.53
CA THR A 53 -6.37 8.43 3.31
C THR A 53 -6.25 7.34 2.25
N PRO A 54 -7.16 6.35 2.25
CA PRO A 54 -7.16 5.33 1.20
C PRO A 54 -7.24 5.92 -0.21
N GLU A 55 -8.01 7.00 -0.39
CA GLU A 55 -8.15 7.66 -1.68
C GLU A 55 -6.85 8.33 -2.11
N GLU A 56 -6.19 9.02 -1.19
CA GLU A 56 -4.88 9.63 -1.45
C GLU A 56 -3.84 8.59 -1.79
N PHE A 57 -3.85 7.47 -1.07
CA PHE A 57 -2.89 6.40 -1.33
C PHE A 57 -3.14 5.77 -2.69
N MET A 58 -4.40 5.58 -3.09
CA MET A 58 -4.72 5.05 -4.41
C MET A 58 -4.18 5.95 -5.52
N GLU A 59 -4.33 7.28 -5.39
CA GLU A 59 -3.76 8.21 -6.35
C GLU A 59 -2.24 8.08 -6.42
N LEU A 60 -1.60 7.98 -5.28
CA LEU A 60 -0.16 7.83 -5.20
C LEU A 60 0.30 6.52 -5.85
N ALA A 61 -0.40 5.43 -5.57
CA ALA A 61 -0.07 4.11 -6.10
C ALA A 61 -0.25 4.05 -7.63
N THR A 62 -1.29 4.69 -8.15
CA THR A 62 -1.55 4.66 -9.59
C THR A 62 -0.66 5.63 -10.36
N SER A 63 -0.14 6.67 -9.71
CA SER A 63 0.75 7.65 -10.34
C SER A 63 2.20 7.17 -10.39
N ALA A 64 2.62 6.34 -9.44
CA ALA A 64 3.99 5.83 -9.41
C ALA A 64 4.19 4.75 -10.47
N LYS A 65 5.30 4.81 -11.19
CA LYS A 65 5.58 3.88 -12.29
C LYS A 65 6.17 2.55 -11.79
N ASN A 66 6.82 2.58 -10.64
CA ASN A 66 7.47 1.40 -10.09
C ASN A 66 7.57 1.53 -8.58
N ASP A 67 8.09 0.48 -7.93
CA ASP A 67 8.19 0.46 -6.47
C ASP A 67 9.10 1.56 -5.93
N ASP A 68 10.20 1.87 -6.62
CA ASP A 68 11.12 2.91 -6.15
C ASP A 68 10.42 4.27 -6.09
N GLU A 69 9.66 4.61 -7.11
CA GLU A 69 8.88 5.85 -7.12
C GLU A 69 7.81 5.84 -6.05
N LEU A 70 7.14 4.70 -5.89
CA LEU A 70 6.10 4.54 -4.88
C LEU A 70 6.68 4.76 -3.48
N VAL A 71 7.79 4.09 -3.18
CA VAL A 71 8.43 4.20 -1.86
C VAL A 71 8.83 5.64 -1.58
N ALA A 72 9.46 6.30 -2.54
CA ALA A 72 9.89 7.70 -2.37
C ALA A 72 8.69 8.61 -2.10
N ALA A 73 7.63 8.48 -2.89
CA ALA A 73 6.44 9.30 -2.72
C ALA A 73 5.75 9.01 -1.39
N PHE A 74 5.67 7.74 -1.01
CA PHE A 74 5.06 7.35 0.26
C PHE A 74 5.84 7.94 1.44
N LYS A 75 7.16 7.85 1.41
CA LYS A 75 7.99 8.37 2.50
C LYS A 75 7.84 9.88 2.66
N GLN A 76 7.67 10.60 1.55
CA GLN A 76 7.45 12.04 1.60
C GLN A 76 6.12 12.41 2.25
N ARG A 77 5.09 11.58 2.03
CA ARG A 77 3.74 11.86 2.51
C ARG A 77 3.47 11.30 3.89
N SER A 78 4.16 10.24 4.27
CA SER A 78 3.90 9.54 5.52
C SER A 78 4.39 10.33 6.72
N LYS A 79 3.53 10.45 7.73
CA LYS A 79 3.91 11.02 9.01
C LYS A 79 4.78 10.06 9.81
N LYS A 80 4.55 8.76 9.65
CA LYS A 80 5.33 7.73 10.31
C LYS A 80 6.51 7.35 9.42
N GLN A 81 7.72 7.40 9.97
CA GLN A 81 8.93 7.10 9.21
C GLN A 81 9.55 5.75 9.60
N ASP A 82 9.40 5.36 10.85
CA ASP A 82 9.92 4.08 11.36
C ASP A 82 8.78 3.07 11.44
N TRP A 83 8.84 2.05 10.59
CA TRP A 83 7.81 1.01 10.51
C TRP A 83 8.22 -0.30 11.17
N SER A 84 9.32 -0.31 11.90
CA SER A 84 9.85 -1.53 12.50
C SER A 84 8.90 -2.16 13.52
N ASP A 85 8.00 -1.37 14.09
CA ASP A 85 7.02 -1.83 15.07
C ASP A 85 5.68 -2.27 14.47
N PHE A 86 5.50 -2.09 13.17
CA PHE A 86 4.22 -2.44 12.53
C PHE A 86 4.06 -3.96 12.42
N ARG A 87 2.96 -4.47 12.93
CA ARG A 87 2.63 -5.91 12.90
C ARG A 87 1.25 -6.10 12.28
N VAL A 88 1.14 -7.15 11.48
CA VAL A 88 -0.12 -7.51 10.84
C VAL A 88 -0.76 -8.73 11.50
#